data_7b9e84fcc74467f21e783097b6be7d87
#
_entry.id   7b9e84fcc74467f21e783097b6be7d87
#
_cell.length_a   1.000
_cell.length_b   1.000
_cell.length_c   1.000
_cell.angle_alpha   90.00
_cell.angle_beta   90.00
_cell.angle_gamma   90.00
#
_symmetry.space_group_name_H-M   'P 1'
#
loop_
_entity.id
_entity.type
_entity.pdbx_description
1 polymer ?
#
loop_
_entity_poly.entity_id
_entity_poly.type
_entity_poly.pdbx_seq_one_letter_code
_entity_poly.pdbx_strand_id
1 'polypeptide(L)'
;MAELKTVGRFAPTPSGRMHLGNVFAALIAWLSVRSKGGEMVLRMEDLDTQRTSEEYAQILREDLRWLGLDYDRETPPQSARSAVYDRYFDKLAEMGLLYPCYCTRSQLHSVNAPHLSDGTYVYPGTCRNLTEAQRSAFHRAPAWRVRVPDRVWTVEDRVQGHYECNLCLLYTSP
;
A
#
# COMPACT_ATOMS: atom_id res chain seq x y z
N MET A 1 -18.49 -8.47 -26.93
CA MET A 1 -17.93 -8.36 -25.58
C MET A 1 -17.93 -6.89 -25.21
N ALA A 2 -18.51 -6.50 -24.07
CA ALA A 2 -18.45 -5.12 -23.62
C ALA A 2 -17.00 -4.76 -23.38
N GLU A 3 -16.53 -3.69 -24.01
CA GLU A 3 -15.19 -3.16 -23.82
C GLU A 3 -15.06 -2.71 -22.35
N LEU A 4 -14.10 -3.31 -21.62
CA LEU A 4 -13.88 -2.96 -20.21
C LEU A 4 -13.44 -1.51 -20.12
N LYS A 5 -14.27 -0.65 -19.54
CA LYS A 5 -13.94 0.76 -19.32
C LYS A 5 -12.66 0.88 -18.48
N THR A 6 -11.70 1.64 -18.97
CA THR A 6 -10.48 1.92 -18.19
C THR A 6 -10.84 2.75 -16.96
N VAL A 7 -10.43 2.30 -15.78
CA VAL A 7 -10.60 3.01 -14.52
C VAL A 7 -9.24 3.20 -13.87
N GLY A 8 -8.87 4.44 -13.62
CA GLY A 8 -7.65 4.78 -12.89
C GLY A 8 -7.96 5.39 -11.53
N ARG A 9 -6.95 5.50 -10.71
CA ARG A 9 -7.10 6.03 -9.36
C ARG A 9 -5.89 6.88 -8.97
N PHE A 10 -6.18 8.02 -8.36
CA PHE A 10 -5.24 8.74 -7.53
C PHE A 10 -5.63 8.56 -6.06
N ALA A 11 -4.68 8.12 -5.24
CA ALA A 11 -4.97 7.74 -3.86
C ALA A 11 -3.93 8.38 -2.91
N PRO A 12 -4.01 9.70 -2.71
CA PRO A 12 -3.07 10.42 -1.88
C PRO A 12 -3.38 10.31 -0.39
N THR A 13 -2.33 10.39 0.43
CA THR A 13 -2.44 10.56 1.87
C THR A 13 -2.52 12.06 2.19
N PRO A 14 -3.61 12.57 2.81
CA PRO A 14 -3.79 13.99 3.12
C PRO A 14 -3.01 14.39 4.38
N SER A 15 -1.68 14.31 4.33
CA SER A 15 -0.77 14.60 5.46
C SER A 15 0.01 15.91 5.32
N GLY A 16 -0.35 16.73 4.35
CA GLY A 16 0.26 18.02 4.03
C GLY A 16 -0.09 18.45 2.62
N ARG A 17 0.48 19.57 2.15
CA ARG A 17 0.33 19.99 0.76
C ARG A 17 1.02 19.01 -0.19
N MET A 18 0.49 18.89 -1.41
CA MET A 18 1.13 18.09 -2.44
C MET A 18 2.50 18.66 -2.82
N HIS A 19 3.50 17.80 -2.87
CA HIS A 19 4.79 18.12 -3.47
C HIS A 19 4.81 17.67 -4.95
N LEU A 20 5.84 18.07 -5.68
CA LEU A 20 5.95 17.80 -7.12
C LEU A 20 5.79 16.31 -7.46
N GLY A 21 6.29 15.39 -6.63
CA GLY A 21 6.15 13.95 -6.84
C GLY A 21 4.69 13.49 -6.78
N ASN A 22 3.87 14.04 -5.86
CA ASN A 22 2.44 13.72 -5.80
C ASN A 22 1.71 14.25 -7.05
N VAL A 23 2.03 15.49 -7.47
CA VAL A 23 1.47 16.10 -8.68
C VAL A 23 1.84 15.28 -9.91
N PHE A 24 3.08 14.86 -10.03
CA PHE A 24 3.54 14.02 -11.13
C PHE A 24 2.79 12.68 -11.17
N ALA A 25 2.64 11.99 -10.04
CA ALA A 25 1.90 10.74 -9.96
C ALA A 25 0.43 10.92 -10.34
N ALA A 26 -0.20 12.00 -9.87
CA ALA A 26 -1.58 12.35 -10.24
C ALA A 26 -1.72 12.61 -11.74
N LEU A 27 -0.80 13.40 -12.33
CA LEU A 27 -0.79 13.75 -13.75
C LEU A 27 -0.64 12.50 -14.64
N ILE A 28 0.31 11.62 -14.34
CA ILE A 28 0.54 10.39 -15.13
C ILE A 28 -0.67 9.46 -15.03
N ALA A 29 -1.26 9.28 -13.85
CA ALA A 29 -2.48 8.49 -13.70
C ALA A 29 -3.64 9.09 -14.50
N TRP A 30 -3.81 10.41 -14.43
CA TRP A 30 -4.84 11.16 -15.14
C TRP A 30 -4.69 11.03 -16.67
N LEU A 31 -3.49 11.29 -17.21
CA LEU A 31 -3.18 11.14 -18.63
C LEU A 31 -3.42 9.71 -19.13
N SER A 32 -2.97 8.70 -18.38
CA SER A 32 -3.17 7.29 -18.74
C SER A 32 -4.64 6.92 -18.86
N VAL A 33 -5.49 7.51 -18.04
CA VAL A 33 -6.94 7.25 -18.03
C VAL A 33 -7.65 8.06 -19.10
N ARG A 34 -7.41 9.37 -19.14
CA ARG A 34 -8.09 10.29 -20.07
C ARG A 34 -7.75 10.00 -21.52
N SER A 35 -6.53 9.56 -21.83
CA SER A 35 -6.15 9.13 -23.20
C SER A 35 -6.97 7.95 -23.73
N LYS A 36 -7.67 7.23 -22.85
CA LYS A 36 -8.54 6.10 -23.20
C LYS A 36 -10.02 6.38 -22.97
N GLY A 37 -10.40 7.63 -22.72
CA GLY A 37 -11.78 7.98 -22.36
C GLY A 37 -12.25 7.31 -21.06
N GLY A 38 -11.32 6.98 -20.18
CA GLY A 38 -11.57 6.25 -18.94
C GLY A 38 -12.09 7.12 -17.79
N GLU A 39 -12.38 6.49 -16.66
CA GLU A 39 -12.88 7.09 -15.43
C GLU A 39 -11.75 7.27 -14.42
N MET A 40 -11.59 8.49 -13.89
CA MET A 40 -10.62 8.81 -12.84
C MET A 40 -11.29 8.83 -11.47
N VAL A 41 -10.70 8.12 -10.52
CA VAL A 41 -11.23 7.99 -9.15
C VAL A 41 -10.25 8.62 -8.16
N LEU A 42 -10.76 9.47 -7.27
CA LEU A 42 -10.01 9.96 -6.11
C LEU A 42 -10.38 9.14 -4.87
N ARG A 43 -9.37 8.77 -4.05
CA ARG A 43 -9.57 8.17 -2.73
C ARG A 43 -8.56 8.72 -1.74
N MET A 44 -9.04 9.31 -0.65
CA MET A 44 -8.17 9.74 0.44
C MET A 44 -7.69 8.54 1.25
N GLU A 45 -6.38 8.45 1.49
CA GLU A 45 -5.75 7.40 2.29
C GLU A 45 -5.36 7.96 3.66
N ASP A 46 -6.32 7.99 4.57
CA ASP A 46 -6.32 8.70 5.84
C ASP A 46 -6.25 7.78 7.07
N LEU A 47 -5.67 6.58 6.92
CA LEU A 47 -5.54 5.62 8.04
C LEU A 47 -4.61 6.11 9.16
N ASP A 48 -3.58 6.90 8.83
CA ASP A 48 -2.69 7.51 9.82
C ASP A 48 -3.31 8.81 10.37
N THR A 49 -4.22 8.66 11.31
CA THR A 49 -4.98 9.77 11.92
C THR A 49 -4.11 10.79 12.67
N GLN A 50 -2.84 10.46 12.96
CA GLN A 50 -1.91 11.41 13.60
C GLN A 50 -1.32 12.40 12.59
N ARG A 51 -1.23 12.02 11.33
CA ARG A 51 -0.62 12.84 10.28
C ARG A 51 -1.60 13.35 9.24
N THR A 52 -2.81 12.79 9.18
CA THR A 52 -3.81 13.18 8.20
C THR A 52 -4.87 14.09 8.80
N SER A 53 -5.42 14.98 8.00
CA SER A 53 -6.53 15.85 8.41
C SER A 53 -7.48 16.14 7.26
N GLU A 54 -8.73 16.45 7.55
CA GLU A 54 -9.72 16.89 6.55
C GLU A 54 -9.32 18.24 5.94
N GLU A 55 -8.61 19.09 6.67
CA GLU A 55 -8.06 20.34 6.12
C GLU A 55 -7.10 20.05 4.95
N TYR A 56 -6.15 19.13 5.12
CA TYR A 56 -5.25 18.73 4.04
C TYR A 56 -5.97 17.99 2.90
N ALA A 57 -7.01 17.23 3.21
CA ALA A 57 -7.84 16.61 2.18
C ALA A 57 -8.54 17.66 1.32
N GLN A 58 -9.05 18.73 1.94
CA GLN A 58 -9.68 19.84 1.23
C GLN A 58 -8.67 20.63 0.38
N ILE A 59 -7.50 20.97 0.93
CA ILE A 59 -6.42 21.62 0.19
C ILE A 59 -6.02 20.77 -1.05
N LEU A 60 -5.93 19.47 -0.88
CA LEU A 60 -5.58 18.55 -1.97
C LEU A 60 -6.63 18.57 -3.09
N ARG A 61 -7.93 18.59 -2.75
CA ARG A 61 -9.00 18.72 -3.76
C ARG A 61 -8.93 20.06 -4.51
N GLU A 62 -8.57 21.13 -3.79
CA GLU A 62 -8.38 22.45 -4.37
C GLU A 62 -7.15 22.51 -5.29
N ASP A 63 -6.04 21.94 -4.88
CA ASP A 63 -4.81 21.84 -5.67
C ASP A 63 -5.07 21.04 -6.97
N LEU A 64 -5.77 19.90 -6.91
CA LEU A 64 -6.14 19.13 -8.10
C LEU A 64 -7.03 19.95 -9.06
N ARG A 65 -8.00 20.68 -8.52
CA ARG A 65 -8.86 21.56 -9.33
C ARG A 65 -8.06 22.67 -9.99
N TRP A 66 -7.15 23.30 -9.25
CA TRP A 66 -6.28 24.36 -9.77
C TRP A 66 -5.36 23.84 -10.88
N LEU A 67 -4.86 22.61 -10.76
CA LEU A 67 -4.03 21.95 -11.78
C LEU A 67 -4.83 21.45 -12.99
N GLY A 68 -6.16 21.51 -12.97
CA GLY A 68 -7.02 20.97 -14.03
C GLY A 68 -7.06 19.43 -14.05
N LEU A 69 -6.67 18.77 -12.98
CA LEU A 69 -6.70 17.31 -12.83
C LEU A 69 -8.05 16.88 -12.22
N ASP A 70 -9.09 16.91 -13.04
CA ASP A 70 -10.43 16.50 -12.65
C ASP A 70 -10.54 15.00 -12.37
N TYR A 71 -11.54 14.62 -11.58
CA TYR A 71 -11.91 13.24 -11.32
C TYR A 71 -13.41 13.05 -11.41
N ASP A 72 -13.84 11.84 -11.82
CA ASP A 72 -15.26 11.56 -12.08
C ASP A 72 -16.02 11.23 -10.79
N ARG A 73 -15.34 10.66 -9.81
CA ARG A 73 -15.90 10.39 -8.49
C ARG A 73 -14.84 10.31 -7.41
N GLU A 74 -15.26 10.60 -6.19
CA GLU A 74 -14.50 10.34 -4.97
C GLU A 74 -15.13 9.17 -4.22
N THR A 75 -14.30 8.21 -3.81
CA THR A 75 -14.76 7.09 -2.98
C THR A 75 -14.66 7.48 -1.50
N PRO A 76 -15.41 6.82 -0.61
CA PRO A 76 -15.20 6.99 0.81
C PRO A 76 -13.72 6.84 1.20
N PRO A 77 -13.20 7.65 2.13
CA PRO A 77 -11.82 7.56 2.58
C PRO A 77 -11.53 6.20 3.20
N GLN A 78 -10.26 5.83 3.32
CA GLN A 78 -9.90 4.52 3.86
C GLN A 78 -10.39 4.31 5.30
N SER A 79 -10.33 5.36 6.14
CA SER A 79 -10.82 5.30 7.53
C SER A 79 -12.29 4.89 7.64
N ALA A 80 -13.12 5.32 6.70
CA ALA A 80 -14.55 4.95 6.65
C ALA A 80 -14.78 3.48 6.20
N ARG A 81 -13.74 2.73 5.90
CA ARG A 81 -13.81 1.34 5.40
C ARG A 81 -13.26 0.30 6.37
N SER A 82 -12.97 0.66 7.61
CA SER A 82 -12.38 -0.25 8.61
C SER A 82 -13.12 -1.58 8.71
N ALA A 83 -14.44 -1.57 8.78
CA ALA A 83 -15.24 -2.80 8.84
C ALA A 83 -15.04 -3.73 7.62
N VAL A 84 -14.71 -3.17 6.45
CA VAL A 84 -14.36 -3.99 5.27
C VAL A 84 -12.99 -4.62 5.44
N TYR A 85 -12.03 -3.86 5.95
CA TYR A 85 -10.67 -4.37 6.20
C TYR A 85 -10.67 -5.44 7.29
N ASP A 86 -11.40 -5.22 8.39
CA ASP A 86 -11.54 -6.19 9.48
C ASP A 86 -12.11 -7.52 8.97
N ARG A 87 -13.18 -7.46 8.18
CA ARG A 87 -13.77 -8.67 7.58
C ARG A 87 -12.78 -9.46 6.71
N TYR A 88 -11.93 -8.78 5.93
CA TYR A 88 -10.94 -9.46 5.11
C TYR A 88 -9.72 -9.92 5.93
N PHE A 89 -9.38 -9.20 6.99
CA PHE A 89 -8.39 -9.64 7.96
C PHE A 89 -8.82 -10.96 8.62
N ASP A 90 -10.05 -11.03 9.13
CA ASP A 90 -10.61 -12.23 9.74
C ASP A 90 -10.60 -13.41 8.75
N LYS A 91 -10.97 -13.16 7.50
CA LYS A 91 -10.94 -14.16 6.44
C LYS A 91 -9.52 -14.71 6.19
N LEU A 92 -8.52 -13.86 6.19
CA LEU A 92 -7.11 -14.28 6.08
C LEU A 92 -6.66 -15.05 7.32
N ALA A 93 -7.12 -14.67 8.50
CA ALA A 93 -6.85 -15.38 9.74
C ALA A 93 -7.47 -16.79 9.73
N GLU A 94 -8.74 -16.92 9.35
CA GLU A 94 -9.43 -18.21 9.19
C GLU A 94 -8.73 -19.15 8.19
N MET A 95 -8.15 -18.58 7.13
CA MET A 95 -7.36 -19.34 6.15
C MET A 95 -5.96 -19.72 6.66
N GLY A 96 -5.57 -19.30 7.88
CA GLY A 96 -4.22 -19.53 8.43
C GLY A 96 -3.11 -18.75 7.72
N LEU A 97 -3.47 -17.71 6.97
CA LEU A 97 -2.54 -16.93 6.16
C LEU A 97 -1.90 -15.78 6.93
N LEU A 98 -2.28 -15.54 8.18
CA LEU A 98 -1.69 -14.49 9.00
C LEU A 98 -0.72 -15.05 10.05
N TYR A 99 0.29 -14.26 10.36
CA TYR A 99 1.16 -14.53 11.52
C TYR A 99 1.61 -13.21 12.18
N PRO A 100 1.78 -13.20 13.50
CA PRO A 100 2.24 -12.04 14.24
C PRO A 100 3.75 -11.84 14.06
N CYS A 101 4.17 -10.61 13.80
CA CYS A 101 5.58 -10.22 13.69
C CYS A 101 5.92 -9.19 14.77
N TYR A 102 6.96 -9.50 15.55
CA TYR A 102 7.43 -8.68 16.67
C TYR A 102 8.75 -7.92 16.34
N CYS A 103 9.22 -7.94 15.11
CA CYS A 103 10.44 -7.22 14.72
C CYS A 103 10.21 -5.70 14.77
N THR A 104 11.20 -4.95 15.28
CA THR A 104 11.21 -3.48 15.18
C THR A 104 11.71 -3.03 13.82
N ARG A 105 11.38 -1.80 13.43
CA ARG A 105 11.93 -1.21 12.21
C ARG A 105 13.46 -1.17 12.25
N SER A 106 14.07 -0.81 13.38
CA SER A 106 15.52 -0.81 13.56
C SER A 106 16.17 -2.19 13.39
N GLN A 107 15.52 -3.26 13.85
CA GLN A 107 16.00 -4.62 13.62
C GLN A 107 15.94 -5.02 12.15
N LEU A 108 14.92 -4.57 11.42
CA LEU A 108 14.73 -4.86 9.99
C LEU A 108 15.62 -4.00 9.08
N HIS A 109 16.09 -2.85 9.55
CA HIS A 109 16.99 -1.94 8.84
C HIS A 109 18.40 -1.87 9.44
N SER A 110 18.79 -2.84 10.27
CA SER A 110 20.14 -2.89 10.81
C SER A 110 21.19 -3.09 9.71
N VAL A 111 22.42 -2.65 9.96
CA VAL A 111 23.55 -2.77 9.01
C VAL A 111 23.76 -4.21 8.52
N ASN A 112 23.36 -5.20 9.34
CA ASN A 112 23.45 -6.62 9.01
C ASN A 112 22.14 -7.19 8.45
N ALA A 113 21.12 -6.36 8.17
CA ALA A 113 19.88 -6.87 7.60
C ALA A 113 20.12 -7.35 6.15
N PRO A 114 19.59 -8.51 5.76
CA PRO A 114 19.75 -8.99 4.39
C PRO A 114 19.05 -8.02 3.42
N HIS A 115 19.70 -7.77 2.29
CA HIS A 115 19.17 -6.94 1.21
C HIS A 115 19.45 -7.59 -0.15
N LEU A 116 18.63 -7.26 -1.14
CA LEU A 116 18.84 -7.61 -2.53
C LEU A 116 19.96 -6.75 -3.13
N SER A 117 20.43 -7.11 -4.31
CA SER A 117 21.48 -6.40 -5.04
C SER A 117 21.16 -4.94 -5.33
N ASP A 118 19.88 -4.57 -5.36
CA ASP A 118 19.37 -3.21 -5.55
C ASP A 118 19.23 -2.40 -4.24
N GLY A 119 19.65 -2.98 -3.09
CA GLY A 119 19.53 -2.36 -1.77
C GLY A 119 18.18 -2.56 -1.08
N THR A 120 17.23 -3.26 -1.69
CA THR A 120 15.93 -3.56 -1.09
C THR A 120 16.09 -4.47 0.12
N TYR A 121 15.58 -4.07 1.28
CA TYR A 121 15.62 -4.88 2.49
C TYR A 121 14.79 -6.15 2.35
N VAL A 122 15.38 -7.26 2.75
CA VAL A 122 14.72 -8.57 2.78
C VAL A 122 14.24 -8.87 4.18
N TYR A 123 12.98 -9.26 4.31
CA TYR A 123 12.47 -9.76 5.58
C TYR A 123 12.89 -11.23 5.79
N PRO A 124 13.71 -11.55 6.81
CA PRO A 124 14.26 -12.90 6.98
C PRO A 124 13.23 -13.93 7.48
N GLY A 125 11.97 -13.54 7.69
CA GLY A 125 10.93 -14.46 8.17
C GLY A 125 11.04 -14.83 9.66
N THR A 126 11.81 -14.09 10.46
CA THR A 126 12.12 -14.39 11.87
C THR A 126 10.91 -14.77 12.71
N CYS A 127 9.77 -14.11 12.53
CA CYS A 127 8.56 -14.38 13.32
C CYS A 127 7.59 -15.35 12.64
N ARG A 128 7.88 -15.83 11.43
CA ARG A 128 6.94 -16.61 10.62
C ARG A 128 6.50 -17.90 11.29
N ASN A 129 7.40 -18.56 12.01
CA ASN A 129 7.20 -19.89 12.59
C ASN A 129 7.38 -19.93 14.11
N LEU A 130 7.16 -18.80 14.81
CA LEU A 130 7.21 -18.76 16.26
C LEU A 130 6.12 -19.68 16.86
N THR A 131 6.53 -20.47 17.87
CA THR A 131 5.60 -21.22 18.70
C THR A 131 4.82 -20.29 19.63
N GLU A 132 3.72 -20.77 20.21
CA GLU A 132 2.93 -20.01 21.17
C GLU A 132 3.77 -19.56 22.37
N ALA A 133 4.61 -20.43 22.91
CA ALA A 133 5.51 -20.09 24.01
C ALA A 133 6.52 -18.99 23.65
N GLN A 134 7.01 -18.99 22.41
CA GLN A 134 7.90 -17.92 21.92
C GLN A 134 7.14 -16.59 21.72
N ARG A 135 5.89 -16.64 21.25
CA ARG A 135 5.03 -15.44 21.09
C ARG A 135 4.73 -14.79 22.45
N SER A 136 4.43 -15.60 23.45
CA SER A 136 4.10 -15.12 24.81
C SER A 136 5.27 -14.40 25.50
N ALA A 137 6.51 -14.59 25.04
CA ALA A 137 7.68 -13.88 25.55
C ALA A 137 7.77 -12.41 25.06
N PHE A 138 6.98 -12.01 24.09
CA PHE A 138 6.96 -10.63 23.61
C PHE A 138 5.90 -9.80 24.35
N HIS A 139 6.31 -8.66 24.89
CA HIS A 139 5.43 -7.74 25.66
C HIS A 139 4.89 -6.56 24.83
N ARG A 140 4.89 -6.68 23.50
CA ARG A 140 4.43 -5.64 22.60
C ARG A 140 3.40 -6.16 21.62
N ALA A 141 2.53 -5.27 21.12
CA ALA A 141 1.59 -5.60 20.07
C ALA A 141 2.35 -5.97 18.78
N PRO A 142 1.96 -7.07 18.10
CA PRO A 142 2.57 -7.47 16.84
C PRO A 142 2.07 -6.63 15.66
N ALA A 143 2.91 -6.50 14.64
CA ALA A 143 2.44 -6.23 13.29
C ALA A 143 1.99 -7.55 12.65
N TRP A 144 0.86 -7.53 11.93
CA TRP A 144 0.38 -8.73 11.25
C TRP A 144 0.97 -8.83 9.84
N ARG A 145 1.44 -10.02 9.49
CA ARG A 145 2.00 -10.30 8.17
C ARG A 145 1.26 -11.44 7.49
N VAL A 146 1.18 -11.37 6.17
CA VAL A 146 0.57 -12.42 5.34
C VAL A 146 1.63 -13.48 4.98
N ARG A 147 1.25 -14.75 5.07
CA ARG A 147 2.03 -15.88 4.54
C ARG A 147 1.88 -15.91 3.02
N VAL A 148 2.89 -15.47 2.31
CA VAL A 148 2.93 -15.53 0.85
C VAL A 148 3.70 -16.79 0.43
N PRO A 149 3.27 -17.51 -0.62
CA PRO A 149 4.01 -18.63 -1.17
C PRO A 149 5.41 -18.22 -1.61
N ASP A 150 6.39 -19.08 -1.31
CA ASP A 150 7.78 -18.89 -1.75
C ASP A 150 7.90 -19.26 -3.23
N ARG A 151 7.65 -18.31 -4.08
CA ARG A 151 7.78 -18.44 -5.53
C ARG A 151 8.04 -17.07 -6.17
N VAL A 152 8.60 -17.09 -7.35
CA VAL A 152 8.72 -15.90 -8.20
C VAL A 152 7.35 -15.54 -8.77
N TRP A 153 7.02 -14.28 -8.70
CA TRP A 153 5.84 -13.66 -9.30
C TRP A 153 6.30 -12.75 -10.43
N THR A 154 5.61 -12.80 -11.54
CA THR A 154 5.90 -11.97 -12.71
C THR A 154 4.84 -10.91 -12.90
N VAL A 155 5.27 -9.71 -13.25
CA VAL A 155 4.40 -8.58 -13.58
C VAL A 155 4.89 -7.97 -14.89
N GLU A 156 3.99 -7.81 -15.84
CA GLU A 156 4.24 -7.04 -17.05
C GLU A 156 3.84 -5.57 -16.79
N ASP A 157 4.82 -4.78 -16.38
CA ASP A 157 4.62 -3.35 -16.18
C ASP A 157 4.74 -2.61 -17.52
N ARG A 158 3.78 -1.74 -17.82
CA ARG A 158 3.73 -1.04 -19.11
C ARG A 158 4.80 0.03 -19.29
N VAL A 159 5.47 0.42 -18.21
CA VAL A 159 6.52 1.44 -18.21
C VAL A 159 7.88 0.81 -17.95
N GLN A 160 7.97 -0.08 -16.95
CA GLN A 160 9.21 -0.73 -16.53
C GLN A 160 9.50 -2.03 -17.28
N GLY A 161 8.50 -2.57 -18.02
CA GLY A 161 8.62 -3.84 -18.72
C GLY A 161 8.42 -5.05 -17.82
N HIS A 162 9.07 -6.13 -18.14
CA HIS A 162 9.00 -7.39 -17.39
C HIS A 162 9.69 -7.26 -16.03
N TYR A 163 8.96 -7.56 -14.96
CA TYR A 163 9.49 -7.52 -13.59
C TYR A 163 9.19 -8.84 -12.87
N GLU A 164 10.20 -9.38 -12.22
CA GLU A 164 10.09 -10.59 -11.43
C GLU A 164 10.47 -10.32 -9.99
N CYS A 165 9.69 -10.81 -9.04
CA CYS A 165 10.05 -10.74 -7.64
C CYS A 165 9.49 -11.90 -6.83
N ASN A 166 10.18 -12.26 -5.77
CA ASN A 166 9.66 -13.16 -4.75
C ASN A 166 9.05 -12.33 -3.61
N LEU A 167 7.72 -12.25 -3.59
CA LEU A 167 6.98 -11.47 -2.59
C LEU A 167 7.21 -11.96 -1.15
N CYS A 168 7.66 -13.21 -0.97
CA CYS A 168 8.00 -13.77 0.35
C CYS A 168 9.19 -13.02 0.98
N LEU A 169 10.07 -12.46 0.17
CA LEU A 169 11.28 -11.77 0.58
C LEU A 169 11.08 -10.26 0.74
N LEU A 170 10.00 -9.71 0.19
CA LEU A 170 9.78 -8.26 0.25
C LEU A 170 9.48 -7.80 1.68
N TYR A 171 10.21 -6.79 2.11
CA TYR A 171 9.86 -6.01 3.28
C TYR A 171 8.86 -4.93 2.86
N THR A 172 7.62 -5.08 3.31
CA THR A 172 6.65 -3.99 3.24
C THR A 172 6.68 -3.24 4.55
N SER A 173 6.94 -1.94 4.49
CA SER A 173 6.81 -1.07 5.66
C SER A 173 5.39 -1.18 6.24
N PRO A 174 5.23 -1.30 7.55
CA PRO A 174 3.93 -1.22 8.18
C PRO A 174 3.37 0.18 8.03
#